data_da65292a5093593396e001522ac26da4
#
_entry.id   da65292a5093593396e001522ac26da4
#
_cell.length_a   1.000
_cell.length_b   1.000
_cell.length_c   1.000
_cell.angle_alpha   90.00
_cell.angle_beta   90.00
_cell.angle_gamma   90.00
#
_symmetry.space_group_name_H-M   'P 1'
#
loop_
_entity.id
_entity.type
_entity.pdbx_description
1 polymer ?
#
loop_
_entity_poly.entity_id
_entity_poly.type
_entity_poly.pdbx_seq_one_letter_code
_entity_poly.pdbx_strand_id
1 'polypeptide(L)'
;MSNSTTSVLFDIPGPRALRRHRIIGVVGVIVLVVLAALLIWGLRSQLGADAWSAIFTGEAWADYLIPGIINTLQAAAAALILASILGFLLAMGRMSFVRPLRWLCSVLVEFFRAVPVLMAMLFFYYLMVFAAPFNTVVPPGLKGLVGVVAGLTFYNGAVMAELLRAGVNSLPRGQTEAGLSIGLSLSQTRRSILLPQAVTAMMPALVSQLVIIVKDTALGYIITYPELLRSATNLSSGGTNIIPVFLVAAVLFILINYSLTKFAENLRERLGRSRGGHVVTLEEAHQESFLHDEGALEEAVDQAGIREERRPPDDQ
;
A
#
# COMPACT_ATOMS: atom_id res chain seq x y z
N MET A 1 28.39 -27.10 -20.28
CA MET A 1 29.48 -26.23 -19.75
C MET A 1 28.84 -24.99 -19.18
N SER A 2 28.82 -24.88 -17.88
CA SER A 2 27.93 -24.03 -17.11
C SER A 2 28.39 -22.58 -16.95
N ASN A 3 27.44 -21.74 -16.95
CA ASN A 3 27.38 -20.31 -16.67
C ASN A 3 28.29 -19.82 -15.51
N SER A 4 29.44 -19.28 -15.85
CA SER A 4 30.33 -18.60 -14.91
C SER A 4 30.34 -17.06 -15.01
N THR A 5 29.32 -16.46 -15.63
CA THR A 5 29.31 -15.00 -15.89
C THR A 5 28.66 -14.15 -14.79
N THR A 6 27.94 -14.75 -13.84
CA THR A 6 27.31 -14.03 -12.72
C THR A 6 28.21 -13.87 -11.49
N SER A 7 29.34 -14.59 -11.41
CA SER A 7 30.25 -14.53 -10.25
C SER A 7 31.24 -13.36 -10.29
N VAL A 8 31.38 -12.67 -11.42
CA VAL A 8 32.36 -11.58 -11.60
C VAL A 8 31.88 -10.25 -11.00
N LEU A 9 30.57 -10.08 -10.78
CA LEU A 9 29.98 -8.85 -10.24
C LEU A 9 29.88 -8.85 -8.70
N PHE A 10 30.05 -10.00 -8.05
CA PHE A 10 30.03 -10.11 -6.57
C PHE A 10 31.29 -10.83 -6.13
N ASP A 11 32.28 -10.06 -5.70
CA ASP A 11 33.51 -10.58 -5.12
C ASP A 11 33.16 -11.43 -3.88
N ILE A 12 33.36 -12.75 -3.98
CA ILE A 12 33.06 -13.65 -2.85
C ILE A 12 34.01 -13.28 -1.72
N PRO A 13 33.49 -12.86 -0.53
CA PRO A 13 34.35 -12.40 0.54
C PRO A 13 35.32 -13.49 0.96
N GLY A 14 36.61 -13.20 0.90
CA GLY A 14 37.67 -14.12 1.28
C GLY A 14 37.56 -14.55 2.77
N PRO A 15 38.25 -15.61 3.19
CA PRO A 15 38.11 -16.19 4.54
C PRO A 15 38.37 -15.20 5.68
N ARG A 16 39.24 -14.22 5.47
CA ARG A 16 39.48 -13.12 6.44
C ARG A 16 38.28 -12.16 6.54
N ALA A 17 37.62 -11.85 5.40
CA ALA A 17 36.41 -11.02 5.36
C ALA A 17 35.24 -11.72 6.02
N LEU A 18 35.02 -13.01 5.74
CA LEU A 18 33.99 -13.84 6.40
C LEU A 18 34.15 -13.89 7.90
N ARG A 19 35.43 -14.07 8.41
CA ARG A 19 35.70 -14.07 9.83
C ARG A 19 35.42 -12.68 10.46
N ARG A 20 35.79 -11.61 9.79
CA ARG A 20 35.51 -10.24 10.22
C ARG A 20 34.01 -9.95 10.25
N HIS A 21 33.25 -10.35 9.23
CA HIS A 21 31.79 -10.20 9.20
C HIS A 21 31.12 -10.99 10.33
N ARG A 22 31.59 -12.21 10.62
CA ARG A 22 31.07 -12.99 11.75
C ARG A 22 31.35 -12.32 13.08
N ILE A 23 32.57 -11.81 13.30
CA ILE A 23 32.94 -11.07 14.52
C ILE A 23 32.07 -9.82 14.66
N ILE A 24 31.93 -9.02 13.59
CA ILE A 24 31.08 -7.82 13.60
C ILE A 24 29.60 -8.20 13.89
N GLY A 25 29.13 -9.29 13.31
CA GLY A 25 27.78 -9.79 13.57
C GLY A 25 27.57 -10.20 15.03
N VAL A 26 28.51 -10.97 15.59
CA VAL A 26 28.46 -11.38 17.02
C VAL A 26 28.54 -10.17 17.94
N VAL A 27 29.47 -9.25 17.69
CA VAL A 27 29.57 -8.02 18.47
C VAL A 27 28.30 -7.19 18.36
N GLY A 28 27.73 -7.07 17.15
CA GLY A 28 26.46 -6.37 16.94
C GLY A 28 25.32 -6.98 17.75
N VAL A 29 25.19 -8.31 17.74
CA VAL A 29 24.18 -9.02 18.55
C VAL A 29 24.42 -8.78 20.05
N ILE A 30 25.67 -8.88 20.54
CA ILE A 30 25.99 -8.62 21.95
C ILE A 30 25.59 -7.19 22.32
N VAL A 31 25.96 -6.20 21.51
CA VAL A 31 25.60 -4.79 21.75
C VAL A 31 24.07 -4.63 21.80
N LEU A 32 23.32 -5.23 20.86
CA LEU A 32 21.87 -5.19 20.87
C LEU A 32 21.25 -5.83 22.12
N VAL A 33 21.78 -6.98 22.55
CA VAL A 33 21.31 -7.66 23.78
C VAL A 33 21.59 -6.81 25.01
N VAL A 34 22.80 -6.22 25.12
CA VAL A 34 23.16 -5.33 26.25
C VAL A 34 22.24 -4.10 26.25
N LEU A 35 22.02 -3.46 25.10
CA LEU A 35 21.12 -2.30 25.02
C LEU A 35 19.70 -2.69 25.41
N ALA A 36 19.18 -3.84 24.94
CA ALA A 36 17.86 -4.33 25.33
C ALA A 36 17.77 -4.62 26.83
N ALA A 37 18.81 -5.24 27.42
CA ALA A 37 18.85 -5.51 28.84
C ALA A 37 18.89 -4.22 29.69
N LEU A 38 19.65 -3.23 29.28
CA LEU A 38 19.73 -1.91 29.93
C LEU A 38 18.36 -1.18 29.81
N LEU A 39 17.69 -1.27 28.67
CA LEU A 39 16.38 -0.70 28.45
C LEU A 39 15.34 -1.36 29.39
N ILE A 40 15.30 -2.69 29.42
CA ILE A 40 14.39 -3.46 30.30
C ILE A 40 14.66 -3.13 31.78
N TRP A 41 15.93 -3.06 32.15
CA TRP A 41 16.33 -2.69 33.52
C TRP A 41 15.90 -1.27 33.90
N GLY A 42 16.06 -0.30 32.97
CA GLY A 42 15.62 1.08 33.17
C GLY A 42 14.09 1.23 33.25
N LEU A 43 13.36 0.40 32.52
CA LEU A 43 11.89 0.42 32.48
C LEU A 43 11.24 -0.53 33.48
N ARG A 44 12.00 -1.20 34.34
CA ARG A 44 11.47 -2.24 35.24
C ARG A 44 10.29 -1.79 36.13
N SER A 45 10.28 -0.53 36.56
CA SER A 45 9.17 0.05 37.34
C SER A 45 7.91 0.22 36.53
N GLN A 46 8.02 0.48 35.23
CA GLN A 46 6.91 0.62 34.29
C GLN A 46 6.40 -0.74 33.76
N LEU A 47 7.17 -1.80 33.95
CA LEU A 47 6.85 -3.15 33.49
C LEU A 47 6.35 -4.05 34.62
N GLY A 48 6.26 -3.54 35.85
CA GLY A 48 5.75 -4.26 37.01
C GLY A 48 4.24 -4.60 36.88
N ALA A 49 3.79 -5.61 37.62
CA ALA A 49 2.40 -6.07 37.58
C ALA A 49 1.39 -4.94 37.85
N ASP A 50 1.73 -4.04 38.78
CA ASP A 50 0.88 -2.90 39.14
C ASP A 50 0.65 -1.94 37.98
N ALA A 51 1.66 -1.74 37.11
CA ALA A 51 1.55 -0.89 35.93
C ALA A 51 0.60 -1.49 34.85
N TRP A 52 0.49 -2.82 34.82
CA TRP A 52 -0.41 -3.51 33.90
C TRP A 52 -1.84 -3.59 34.42
N SER A 53 -2.05 -3.55 35.74
CA SER A 53 -3.39 -3.71 36.34
C SER A 53 -4.42 -2.72 35.82
N ALA A 54 -3.99 -1.47 35.56
CA ALA A 54 -4.85 -0.41 35.05
C ALA A 54 -5.44 -0.70 33.64
N ILE A 55 -4.77 -1.54 32.84
CA ILE A 55 -5.21 -1.87 31.49
C ILE A 55 -6.29 -2.97 31.50
N PHE A 56 -6.26 -3.85 32.50
CA PHE A 56 -7.20 -4.97 32.60
C PHE A 56 -8.51 -4.60 33.32
N THR A 57 -8.77 -3.30 33.52
CA THR A 57 -10.03 -2.81 34.03
C THR A 57 -11.10 -2.70 32.95
N GLY A 58 -12.37 -2.96 33.27
CA GLY A 58 -13.45 -2.76 32.30
C GLY A 58 -13.56 -1.31 31.84
N GLU A 59 -13.25 -0.36 32.72
CA GLU A 59 -13.27 1.08 32.46
C GLU A 59 -12.21 1.50 31.39
N ALA A 60 -11.00 0.95 31.49
CA ALA A 60 -9.96 1.23 30.48
C ALA A 60 -10.38 0.83 29.06
N TRP A 61 -11.12 -0.27 28.93
CA TRP A 61 -11.61 -0.73 27.64
C TRP A 61 -12.86 0.03 27.21
N ALA A 62 -13.85 0.19 28.08
CA ALA A 62 -15.14 0.79 27.74
C ALA A 62 -15.04 2.29 27.44
N ASP A 63 -14.19 3.01 28.18
CA ASP A 63 -14.15 4.48 28.11
C ASP A 63 -13.00 5.01 27.25
N TYR A 64 -11.96 4.19 27.00
CA TYR A 64 -10.77 4.64 26.26
C TYR A 64 -10.46 3.79 25.04
N LEU A 65 -10.15 2.49 25.19
CA LEU A 65 -9.57 1.70 24.10
C LEU A 65 -10.60 1.38 23.01
N ILE A 66 -11.80 0.93 23.36
CA ILE A 66 -12.85 0.61 22.39
C ILE A 66 -13.32 1.86 21.65
N PRO A 67 -13.66 2.99 22.32
CA PRO A 67 -13.98 4.24 21.65
C PRO A 67 -12.84 4.72 20.74
N GLY A 68 -11.58 4.61 21.19
CA GLY A 68 -10.41 4.95 20.39
C GLY A 68 -10.30 4.14 19.11
N ILE A 69 -10.51 2.81 19.20
CA ILE A 69 -10.55 1.92 18.02
C ILE A 69 -11.67 2.34 17.06
N ILE A 70 -12.87 2.55 17.57
CA ILE A 70 -14.04 2.94 16.77
C ILE A 70 -13.75 4.26 16.03
N ASN A 71 -13.25 5.27 16.75
CA ASN A 71 -12.91 6.55 16.16
C ASN A 71 -11.82 6.45 15.10
N THR A 72 -10.77 5.64 15.32
CA THR A 72 -9.74 5.34 14.32
C THR A 72 -10.35 4.75 13.06
N LEU A 73 -11.19 3.73 13.20
CA LEU A 73 -11.83 3.05 12.06
C LEU A 73 -12.84 3.95 11.35
N GLN A 74 -13.60 4.77 12.05
CA GLN A 74 -14.53 5.74 11.47
C GLN A 74 -13.80 6.78 10.63
N ALA A 75 -12.73 7.38 11.17
CA ALA A 75 -11.93 8.35 10.44
C ALA A 75 -11.27 7.73 9.21
N ALA A 76 -10.69 6.53 9.36
CA ALA A 76 -10.05 5.81 8.25
C ALA A 76 -11.05 5.43 7.15
N ALA A 77 -12.22 4.90 7.51
CA ALA A 77 -13.26 4.53 6.55
C ALA A 77 -13.80 5.75 5.79
N ALA A 78 -14.11 6.83 6.49
CA ALA A 78 -14.57 8.07 5.88
C ALA A 78 -13.50 8.65 4.93
N ALA A 79 -12.25 8.74 5.40
CA ALA A 79 -11.13 9.23 4.59
C ALA A 79 -10.88 8.35 3.36
N LEU A 80 -10.93 7.02 3.50
CA LEU A 80 -10.75 6.08 2.38
C LEU A 80 -11.80 6.28 1.28
N ILE A 81 -13.08 6.35 1.67
CA ILE A 81 -14.20 6.54 0.73
C ILE A 81 -14.02 7.87 -0.01
N LEU A 82 -13.83 8.96 0.74
CA LEU A 82 -13.69 10.29 0.16
C LEU A 82 -12.41 10.44 -0.66
N ALA A 83 -11.28 9.86 -0.22
CA ALA A 83 -10.02 9.85 -0.98
C ALA A 83 -10.15 9.05 -2.28
N SER A 84 -10.87 7.92 -2.25
CA SER A 84 -11.11 7.12 -3.46
C SER A 84 -11.94 7.89 -4.49
N ILE A 85 -13.00 8.57 -4.05
CA ILE A 85 -13.84 9.41 -4.93
C ILE A 85 -13.03 10.58 -5.48
N LEU A 86 -12.35 11.33 -4.61
CA LEU A 86 -11.53 12.47 -5.01
C LEU A 86 -10.38 12.06 -5.93
N GLY A 87 -9.69 10.96 -5.59
CA GLY A 87 -8.60 10.42 -6.39
C GLY A 87 -9.05 10.00 -7.79
N PHE A 88 -10.21 9.35 -7.90
CA PHE A 88 -10.80 9.00 -9.18
C PHE A 88 -11.14 10.25 -10.00
N LEU A 89 -11.77 11.25 -9.40
CA LEU A 89 -12.14 12.50 -10.08
C LEU A 89 -10.90 13.26 -10.55
N LEU A 90 -9.88 13.39 -9.70
CA LEU A 90 -8.62 14.04 -10.05
C LEU A 90 -7.85 13.28 -11.15
N ALA A 91 -7.85 11.94 -11.11
CA ALA A 91 -7.25 11.12 -12.18
C ALA A 91 -7.94 11.36 -13.51
N MET A 92 -9.28 11.37 -13.54
CA MET A 92 -10.06 11.66 -14.74
C MET A 92 -9.79 13.07 -15.26
N GLY A 93 -9.73 14.06 -14.37
CA GLY A 93 -9.40 15.45 -14.72
C GLY A 93 -8.00 15.59 -15.32
N ARG A 94 -6.99 14.93 -14.74
CA ARG A 94 -5.61 14.92 -15.27
C ARG A 94 -5.48 14.24 -16.64
N MET A 95 -6.34 13.28 -16.93
CA MET A 95 -6.38 12.59 -18.23
C MET A 95 -7.31 13.27 -19.23
N SER A 96 -7.96 14.38 -18.88
CA SER A 96 -8.88 15.13 -19.73
C SER A 96 -8.16 15.77 -20.92
N PHE A 97 -8.89 15.90 -22.06
CA PHE A 97 -8.45 16.65 -23.23
C PHE A 97 -8.61 18.16 -23.05
N VAL A 98 -9.43 18.60 -22.10
CA VAL A 98 -9.64 20.01 -21.76
C VAL A 98 -8.41 20.53 -21.01
N ARG A 99 -7.59 21.31 -21.67
CA ARG A 99 -6.31 21.81 -21.13
C ARG A 99 -6.43 22.50 -19.77
N PRO A 100 -7.38 23.44 -19.52
CA PRO A 100 -7.53 24.08 -18.21
C PRO A 100 -7.84 23.08 -17.09
N LEU A 101 -8.75 22.12 -17.34
CA LEU A 101 -9.13 21.10 -16.36
C LEU A 101 -7.94 20.18 -16.02
N ARG A 102 -7.22 19.73 -17.05
CA ARG A 102 -6.03 18.91 -16.87
C ARG A 102 -4.96 19.65 -16.05
N TRP A 103 -4.71 20.93 -16.36
CA TRP A 103 -3.75 21.75 -15.64
C TRP A 103 -4.16 21.92 -14.17
N LEU A 104 -5.41 22.31 -13.91
CA LEU A 104 -5.94 22.49 -12.56
C LEU A 104 -5.81 21.21 -11.72
N CYS A 105 -6.27 20.08 -12.25
CA CYS A 105 -6.16 18.79 -11.54
C CYS A 105 -4.70 18.38 -11.33
N SER A 106 -3.79 18.69 -12.27
CA SER A 106 -2.37 18.40 -12.09
C SER A 106 -1.76 19.24 -10.97
N VAL A 107 -2.03 20.53 -10.94
CA VAL A 107 -1.55 21.42 -9.88
C VAL A 107 -2.08 20.98 -8.51
N LEU A 108 -3.36 20.66 -8.40
CA LEU A 108 -3.95 20.19 -7.14
C LEU A 108 -3.29 18.90 -6.66
N VAL A 109 -3.10 17.93 -7.56
CA VAL A 109 -2.45 16.65 -7.19
C VAL A 109 -1.01 16.86 -6.74
N GLU A 110 -0.21 17.64 -7.48
CA GLU A 110 1.18 17.91 -7.11
C GLU A 110 1.27 18.71 -5.79
N PHE A 111 0.37 19.67 -5.58
CA PHE A 111 0.30 20.44 -4.35
C PHE A 111 0.02 19.54 -3.13
N PHE A 112 -1.06 18.75 -3.16
CA PHE A 112 -1.42 17.92 -2.01
C PHE A 112 -0.44 16.78 -1.76
N ARG A 113 0.27 16.29 -2.77
CA ARG A 113 1.36 15.32 -2.59
C ARG A 113 2.64 15.93 -2.01
N ALA A 114 2.88 17.22 -2.27
CA ALA A 114 4.05 17.91 -1.71
C ALA A 114 3.84 18.36 -0.25
N VAL A 115 2.58 18.60 0.15
CA VAL A 115 2.26 19.01 1.53
C VAL A 115 2.29 17.79 2.45
N PRO A 116 3.03 17.83 3.58
CA PRO A 116 2.97 16.78 4.58
C PRO A 116 1.53 16.57 5.09
N VAL A 117 1.08 15.31 5.19
CA VAL A 117 -0.31 14.99 5.57
C VAL A 117 -0.73 15.63 6.90
N LEU A 118 0.15 15.69 7.89
CA LEU A 118 -0.10 16.36 9.17
C LEU A 118 -0.41 17.86 8.98
N MET A 119 0.32 18.53 8.09
CA MET A 119 0.07 19.94 7.79
C MET A 119 -1.31 20.15 7.15
N ALA A 120 -1.72 19.24 6.26
CA ALA A 120 -3.06 19.27 5.71
C ALA A 120 -4.13 19.08 6.81
N MET A 121 -3.93 18.13 7.73
CA MET A 121 -4.83 17.93 8.88
C MET A 121 -4.94 19.16 9.76
N LEU A 122 -3.80 19.76 10.14
CA LEU A 122 -3.76 21.00 10.94
C LEU A 122 -4.47 22.14 10.23
N PHE A 123 -4.24 22.32 8.92
CA PHE A 123 -4.89 23.35 8.13
C PHE A 123 -6.42 23.20 8.16
N PHE A 124 -6.94 22.00 7.86
CA PHE A 124 -8.38 21.79 7.86
C PHE A 124 -8.98 21.86 9.27
N TYR A 125 -8.28 21.40 10.30
CA TYR A 125 -8.72 21.53 11.69
C TYR A 125 -8.84 23.01 12.09
N TYR A 126 -7.80 23.82 11.88
CA TYR A 126 -7.82 25.23 12.22
C TYR A 126 -8.80 26.03 11.36
N LEU A 127 -8.99 25.62 10.11
CA LEU A 127 -10.06 26.20 9.27
C LEU A 127 -11.44 26.00 9.93
N MET A 128 -11.71 24.82 10.51
CA MET A 128 -12.97 24.53 11.22
C MET A 128 -13.06 25.27 12.57
N VAL A 129 -11.93 25.58 13.17
CA VAL A 129 -11.91 26.29 14.47
C VAL A 129 -12.08 27.78 14.32
N PHE A 130 -11.42 28.41 13.37
CA PHE A 130 -11.27 29.86 13.29
C PHE A 130 -12.02 30.53 12.14
N ALA A 131 -12.27 29.84 11.04
CA ALA A 131 -12.88 30.46 9.88
C ALA A 131 -14.42 30.40 9.92
N ALA A 132 -15.06 31.57 9.71
CA ALA A 132 -16.50 31.65 9.48
C ALA A 132 -16.82 31.17 8.04
N PRO A 133 -17.94 30.47 7.81
CA PRO A 133 -18.96 30.05 8.77
C PRO A 133 -18.65 28.73 9.48
N PHE A 134 -17.55 28.04 9.15
CA PHE A 134 -17.25 26.68 9.63
C PHE A 134 -17.18 26.58 11.17
N ASN A 135 -16.65 27.62 11.82
CA ASN A 135 -16.52 27.66 13.27
C ASN A 135 -17.85 27.61 14.01
N THR A 136 -18.95 28.02 13.36
CA THR A 136 -20.31 28.03 13.93
C THR A 136 -21.14 26.84 13.44
N VAL A 137 -20.94 26.40 12.21
CA VAL A 137 -21.71 25.30 11.59
C VAL A 137 -21.23 23.93 12.05
N VAL A 138 -19.90 23.74 12.21
CA VAL A 138 -19.33 22.46 12.63
C VAL A 138 -19.29 22.37 14.15
N PRO A 139 -20.02 21.42 14.78
CA PRO A 139 -19.99 21.22 16.22
C PRO A 139 -18.56 21.01 16.74
N PRO A 140 -18.21 21.51 17.94
CA PRO A 140 -16.86 21.40 18.50
C PRO A 140 -16.33 19.96 18.52
N GLY A 141 -17.18 18.98 18.89
CA GLY A 141 -16.80 17.56 18.93
C GLY A 141 -16.47 16.93 17.58
N LEU A 142 -16.92 17.53 16.48
CA LEU A 142 -16.65 17.00 15.13
C LEU A 142 -15.47 17.68 14.43
N LYS A 143 -14.95 18.79 14.96
CA LYS A 143 -13.86 19.56 14.31
C LYS A 143 -12.59 18.72 14.13
N GLY A 144 -12.24 17.92 15.15
CA GLY A 144 -11.10 16.99 15.06
C GLY A 144 -11.30 15.93 13.98
N LEU A 145 -12.48 15.30 13.95
CA LEU A 145 -12.83 14.31 12.92
C LEU A 145 -12.74 14.91 11.51
N VAL A 146 -13.35 16.07 11.30
CA VAL A 146 -13.33 16.76 9.99
C VAL A 146 -11.89 17.12 9.59
N GLY A 147 -11.07 17.59 10.53
CA GLY A 147 -9.66 17.90 10.27
C GLY A 147 -8.86 16.67 9.81
N VAL A 148 -9.00 15.54 10.53
CA VAL A 148 -8.36 14.26 10.16
C VAL A 148 -8.86 13.77 8.81
N VAL A 149 -10.17 13.66 8.65
CA VAL A 149 -10.78 13.10 7.44
C VAL A 149 -10.46 13.97 6.22
N ALA A 150 -10.57 15.29 6.32
CA ALA A 150 -10.23 16.19 5.21
C ALA A 150 -8.73 16.10 4.85
N GLY A 151 -7.84 16.19 5.83
CA GLY A 151 -6.40 16.08 5.60
C GLY A 151 -6.02 14.79 4.90
N LEU A 152 -6.52 13.65 5.40
CA LEU A 152 -6.31 12.33 4.79
C LEU A 152 -6.93 12.24 3.40
N THR A 153 -8.12 12.80 3.19
CA THR A 153 -8.84 12.77 1.91
C THR A 153 -8.05 13.47 0.81
N PHE A 154 -7.61 14.69 1.05
CA PHE A 154 -6.89 15.46 0.03
C PHE A 154 -5.52 14.87 -0.28
N TYR A 155 -4.76 14.48 0.75
CA TYR A 155 -3.45 13.85 0.56
C TYR A 155 -3.58 12.50 -0.16
N ASN A 156 -4.35 11.57 0.39
CA ASN A 156 -4.46 10.22 -0.18
C ASN A 156 -5.25 10.20 -1.49
N GLY A 157 -6.20 11.12 -1.69
CA GLY A 157 -6.87 11.31 -2.96
C GLY A 157 -5.90 11.73 -4.06
N ALA A 158 -4.97 12.63 -3.77
CA ALA A 158 -3.92 13.01 -4.70
C ALA A 158 -2.96 11.84 -5.01
N VAL A 159 -2.59 11.04 -4.01
CA VAL A 159 -1.77 9.83 -4.21
C VAL A 159 -2.52 8.80 -5.06
N MET A 160 -3.80 8.53 -4.77
CA MET A 160 -4.63 7.61 -5.55
C MET A 160 -4.83 8.07 -7.00
N ALA A 161 -4.97 9.39 -7.22
CA ALA A 161 -5.04 9.95 -8.57
C ALA A 161 -3.78 9.66 -9.38
N GLU A 162 -2.61 9.79 -8.76
CA GLU A 162 -1.34 9.47 -9.41
C GLU A 162 -1.18 7.98 -9.67
N LEU A 163 -1.55 7.12 -8.72
CA LEU A 163 -1.54 5.67 -8.91
C LEU A 163 -2.40 5.25 -10.11
N LEU A 164 -3.61 5.78 -10.23
CA LEU A 164 -4.50 5.48 -11.36
C LEU A 164 -3.91 5.98 -12.69
N ARG A 165 -3.34 7.19 -12.71
CA ARG A 165 -2.68 7.74 -13.89
C ARG A 165 -1.47 6.90 -14.30
N ALA A 166 -0.63 6.50 -13.34
CA ALA A 166 0.52 5.64 -13.59
C ALA A 166 0.07 4.27 -14.10
N GLY A 167 -0.99 3.70 -13.52
CA GLY A 167 -1.57 2.44 -13.97
C GLY A 167 -2.06 2.48 -15.42
N VAL A 168 -2.75 3.57 -15.83
CA VAL A 168 -3.15 3.73 -17.24
C VAL A 168 -1.93 3.83 -18.16
N ASN A 169 -0.89 4.55 -17.74
CA ASN A 169 0.32 4.74 -18.54
C ASN A 169 1.21 3.48 -18.63
N SER A 170 1.08 2.54 -17.70
CA SER A 170 1.84 1.29 -17.69
C SER A 170 1.26 0.21 -18.62
N LEU A 171 0.03 0.41 -19.13
CA LEU A 171 -0.59 -0.56 -20.02
C LEU A 171 0.07 -0.59 -21.39
N PRO A 172 0.15 -1.76 -22.06
CA PRO A 172 0.71 -1.89 -23.38
C PRO A 172 0.01 -0.97 -24.40
N ARG A 173 0.76 -0.32 -25.26
CA ARG A 173 0.24 0.60 -26.30
C ARG A 173 -0.80 -0.05 -27.21
N GLY A 174 -0.69 -1.35 -27.49
CA GLY A 174 -1.64 -2.11 -28.28
C GLY A 174 -3.07 -2.06 -27.75
N GLN A 175 -3.29 -1.88 -26.43
CA GLN A 175 -4.64 -1.69 -25.88
C GLN A 175 -5.28 -0.40 -26.37
N THR A 176 -4.49 0.66 -26.51
CA THR A 176 -4.99 1.94 -27.05
C THR A 176 -5.23 1.81 -28.56
N GLU A 177 -4.32 1.19 -29.30
CA GLU A 177 -4.41 0.99 -30.75
C GLU A 177 -5.60 0.12 -31.11
N ALA A 178 -5.83 -0.99 -30.39
CA ALA A 178 -6.98 -1.85 -30.58
C ALA A 178 -8.31 -1.11 -30.36
N GLY A 179 -8.39 -0.29 -29.30
CA GLY A 179 -9.58 0.53 -29.05
C GLY A 179 -9.88 1.51 -30.20
N LEU A 180 -8.84 2.16 -30.71
CA LEU A 180 -8.98 3.09 -31.84
C LEU A 180 -9.35 2.37 -33.16
N SER A 181 -8.81 1.17 -33.38
CA SER A 181 -9.08 0.37 -34.59
C SER A 181 -10.54 -0.08 -34.71
N ILE A 182 -11.24 -0.28 -33.59
CA ILE A 182 -12.68 -0.58 -33.56
C ILE A 182 -13.57 0.68 -33.56
N GLY A 183 -12.97 1.86 -33.82
CA GLY A 183 -13.70 3.13 -33.96
C GLY A 183 -14.01 3.86 -32.65
N LEU A 184 -13.46 3.44 -31.51
CA LEU A 184 -13.61 4.18 -30.27
C LEU A 184 -12.78 5.47 -30.30
N SER A 185 -13.33 6.56 -29.80
CA SER A 185 -12.54 7.77 -29.53
C SER A 185 -11.54 7.49 -28.40
N LEU A 186 -10.46 8.27 -28.35
CA LEU A 186 -9.43 8.12 -27.31
C LEU A 186 -10.02 8.27 -25.88
N SER A 187 -11.05 9.08 -25.70
CA SER A 187 -11.79 9.21 -24.43
C SER A 187 -12.54 7.94 -24.07
N GLN A 188 -13.24 7.34 -25.03
CA GLN A 188 -13.94 6.08 -24.84
C GLN A 188 -12.96 4.94 -24.56
N THR A 189 -11.87 4.84 -25.32
CA THR A 189 -10.80 3.87 -25.10
C THR A 189 -10.23 3.96 -23.68
N ARG A 190 -9.91 5.18 -23.21
CA ARG A 190 -9.43 5.39 -21.85
C ARG A 190 -10.43 4.95 -20.79
N ARG A 191 -11.70 5.31 -20.94
CA ARG A 191 -12.73 5.05 -19.93
C ARG A 191 -13.18 3.60 -19.93
N SER A 192 -13.35 2.98 -21.12
CA SER A 192 -13.97 1.65 -21.25
C SER A 192 -12.95 0.51 -21.28
N ILE A 193 -11.71 0.77 -21.72
CA ILE A 193 -10.67 -0.26 -21.88
C ILE A 193 -9.54 -0.06 -20.87
N LEU A 194 -8.89 1.12 -20.88
CA LEU A 194 -7.66 1.31 -20.12
C LEU A 194 -7.92 1.47 -18.61
N LEU A 195 -8.92 2.25 -18.22
CA LEU A 195 -9.18 2.54 -16.81
C LEU A 195 -9.56 1.29 -15.99
N PRO A 196 -10.46 0.39 -16.45
CA PRO A 196 -10.74 -0.84 -15.71
C PRO A 196 -9.52 -1.75 -15.56
N GLN A 197 -8.67 -1.83 -16.58
CA GLN A 197 -7.42 -2.59 -16.53
C GLN A 197 -6.41 -1.94 -15.57
N ALA A 198 -6.26 -0.61 -15.61
CA ALA A 198 -5.39 0.13 -14.72
C ALA A 198 -5.80 -0.02 -13.25
N VAL A 199 -7.09 0.06 -12.94
CA VAL A 199 -7.61 -0.18 -11.58
C VAL A 199 -7.22 -1.58 -11.10
N THR A 200 -7.41 -2.59 -11.94
CA THR A 200 -7.06 -3.97 -11.60
C THR A 200 -5.55 -4.13 -11.38
N ALA A 201 -4.74 -3.58 -12.26
CA ALA A 201 -3.27 -3.61 -12.14
C ALA A 201 -2.76 -2.88 -10.90
N MET A 202 -3.41 -1.78 -10.49
CA MET A 202 -3.02 -0.98 -9.33
C MET A 202 -3.66 -1.45 -8.02
N MET A 203 -4.50 -2.47 -8.02
CA MET A 203 -5.16 -2.99 -6.80
C MET A 203 -4.20 -3.26 -5.64
N PRO A 204 -2.99 -3.85 -5.83
CA PRO A 204 -2.06 -4.03 -4.72
C PRO A 204 -1.65 -2.70 -4.06
N ALA A 205 -1.38 -1.68 -4.87
CA ALA A 205 -1.00 -0.35 -4.36
C ALA A 205 -2.18 0.35 -3.66
N LEU A 206 -3.40 0.22 -4.19
CA LEU A 206 -4.62 0.77 -3.58
C LEU A 206 -4.93 0.09 -2.23
N VAL A 207 -4.71 -1.22 -2.12
CA VAL A 207 -4.83 -1.95 -0.85
C VAL A 207 -3.79 -1.48 0.16
N SER A 208 -2.54 -1.28 -0.27
CA SER A 208 -1.49 -0.72 0.60
C SER A 208 -1.86 0.68 1.11
N GLN A 209 -2.56 1.48 0.30
CA GLN A 209 -3.01 2.81 0.68
C GLN A 209 -4.04 2.78 1.82
N LEU A 210 -4.89 1.75 1.90
CA LEU A 210 -5.79 1.55 3.04
C LEU A 210 -5.02 1.46 4.37
N VAL A 211 -3.96 0.64 4.40
CA VAL A 211 -3.13 0.47 5.59
C VAL A 211 -2.43 1.78 5.98
N ILE A 212 -1.97 2.56 5.00
CA ILE A 212 -1.36 3.87 5.23
C ILE A 212 -2.38 4.82 5.86
N ILE A 213 -3.59 4.92 5.31
CA ILE A 213 -4.66 5.77 5.84
C ILE A 213 -4.95 5.45 7.32
N VAL A 214 -5.06 4.16 7.66
CA VAL A 214 -5.33 3.75 9.06
C VAL A 214 -4.18 4.16 9.98
N LYS A 215 -2.93 4.00 9.57
CA LYS A 215 -1.77 4.45 10.36
C LYS A 215 -1.73 5.96 10.52
N ASP A 216 -2.04 6.68 9.47
CA ASP A 216 -2.00 8.14 9.45
C ASP A 216 -3.11 8.77 10.31
N THR A 217 -4.21 8.03 10.63
CA THR A 217 -5.21 8.53 11.60
C THR A 217 -4.59 8.83 12.96
N ALA A 218 -3.52 8.13 13.35
CA ALA A 218 -2.80 8.38 14.60
C ALA A 218 -2.21 9.80 14.70
N LEU A 219 -1.96 10.47 13.57
CA LEU A 219 -1.57 11.88 13.55
C LEU A 219 -2.68 12.81 14.08
N GLY A 220 -3.92 12.34 14.10
CA GLY A 220 -5.07 13.01 14.72
C GLY A 220 -4.88 13.29 16.21
N TYR A 221 -3.97 12.57 16.88
CA TYR A 221 -3.53 12.86 18.23
C TYR A 221 -3.13 14.33 18.42
N ILE A 222 -2.44 14.92 17.46
CA ILE A 222 -1.91 16.29 17.53
C ILE A 222 -3.03 17.34 17.52
N ILE A 223 -4.11 17.06 16.79
CA ILE A 223 -5.31 17.93 16.72
C ILE A 223 -6.41 17.52 17.70
N THR A 224 -6.02 16.79 18.74
CA THR A 224 -6.89 16.34 19.83
C THR A 224 -8.08 15.46 19.41
N TYR A 225 -8.02 14.83 18.23
CA TYR A 225 -8.99 13.83 17.82
C TYR A 225 -8.87 12.57 18.70
N PRO A 226 -9.95 12.04 19.30
CA PRO A 226 -9.89 10.95 20.27
C PRO A 226 -9.79 9.58 19.59
N GLU A 227 -8.81 9.41 18.67
CA GLU A 227 -8.45 8.12 18.09
C GLU A 227 -7.67 7.26 19.10
N LEU A 228 -7.26 6.06 18.72
CA LEU A 228 -6.66 5.08 19.63
C LEU A 228 -5.42 5.58 20.36
N LEU A 229 -4.49 6.28 19.69
CA LEU A 229 -3.29 6.83 20.33
C LEU A 229 -3.62 7.93 21.33
N ARG A 230 -4.56 8.82 21.01
CA ARG A 230 -5.05 9.86 21.91
C ARG A 230 -5.76 9.27 23.10
N SER A 231 -6.60 8.27 22.89
CA SER A 231 -7.31 7.55 23.95
C SER A 231 -6.34 6.82 24.87
N ALA A 232 -5.31 6.18 24.33
CA ALA A 232 -4.23 5.59 25.10
C ALA A 232 -3.47 6.63 25.95
N THR A 233 -3.19 7.81 25.37
CA THR A 233 -2.54 8.90 26.11
C THR A 233 -3.43 9.39 27.27
N ASN A 234 -4.73 9.56 27.05
CA ASN A 234 -5.65 9.97 28.08
C ASN A 234 -5.73 8.92 29.22
N LEU A 235 -5.76 7.63 28.89
CA LEU A 235 -5.74 6.53 29.86
C LEU A 235 -4.43 6.55 30.68
N SER A 236 -3.28 6.89 30.09
CA SER A 236 -1.98 6.92 30.77
C SER A 236 -1.71 8.22 31.53
N SER A 237 -2.50 9.29 31.35
CA SER A 237 -2.21 10.65 31.84
C SER A 237 -2.25 10.82 33.37
N GLY A 238 -2.71 9.84 34.11
CA GLY A 238 -2.80 9.88 35.59
C GLY A 238 -1.86 8.96 36.34
N GLY A 239 -0.94 8.24 35.67
CA GLY A 239 -0.23 7.17 36.35
C GLY A 239 1.14 6.75 35.80
N THR A 240 1.69 5.71 36.45
CA THR A 240 2.98 5.07 36.14
C THR A 240 2.88 4.01 35.04
N ASN A 241 1.75 3.94 34.31
CA ASN A 241 1.41 2.88 33.36
C ASN A 241 1.56 3.28 31.90
N ILE A 242 2.36 4.29 31.58
CA ILE A 242 2.56 4.82 30.23
C ILE A 242 3.01 3.70 29.28
N ILE A 243 4.07 2.97 29.62
CA ILE A 243 4.68 1.95 28.74
C ILE A 243 3.70 0.81 28.45
N PRO A 244 3.04 0.17 29.44
CA PRO A 244 2.02 -0.86 29.18
C PRO A 244 0.89 -0.39 28.29
N VAL A 245 0.34 0.80 28.54
CA VAL A 245 -0.78 1.35 27.76
C VAL A 245 -0.41 1.56 26.30
N PHE A 246 0.76 2.19 26.03
CA PHE A 246 1.22 2.38 24.66
C PHE A 246 1.59 1.07 23.96
N LEU A 247 2.09 0.07 24.71
CA LEU A 247 2.38 -1.25 24.16
C LEU A 247 1.10 -1.96 23.73
N VAL A 248 0.04 -1.90 24.57
CA VAL A 248 -1.29 -2.43 24.18
C VAL A 248 -1.86 -1.68 22.99
N ALA A 249 -1.78 -0.35 22.96
CA ALA A 249 -2.22 0.43 21.82
C ALA A 249 -1.47 0.07 20.54
N ALA A 250 -0.14 -0.14 20.62
CA ALA A 250 0.67 -0.59 19.48
C ALA A 250 0.23 -1.98 18.99
N VAL A 251 -0.01 -2.93 19.90
CA VAL A 251 -0.52 -4.26 19.54
C VAL A 251 -1.88 -4.16 18.86
N LEU A 252 -2.79 -3.33 19.39
CA LEU A 252 -4.10 -3.09 18.80
C LEU A 252 -3.98 -2.50 17.38
N PHE A 253 -3.10 -1.50 17.17
CA PHE A 253 -2.81 -0.98 15.83
C PHE A 253 -2.27 -2.05 14.89
N ILE A 254 -1.36 -2.91 15.34
CA ILE A 254 -0.83 -4.02 14.55
C ILE A 254 -1.95 -4.98 14.15
N LEU A 255 -2.82 -5.36 15.10
CA LEU A 255 -3.93 -6.26 14.86
C LEU A 255 -4.94 -5.67 13.87
N ILE A 256 -5.30 -4.39 14.03
CA ILE A 256 -6.20 -3.68 13.12
C ILE A 256 -5.61 -3.66 11.71
N ASN A 257 -4.36 -3.23 11.56
CA ASN A 257 -3.70 -3.15 10.26
C ASN A 257 -3.54 -4.52 9.60
N TYR A 258 -3.16 -5.54 10.37
CA TYR A 258 -3.03 -6.92 9.87
C TYR A 258 -4.39 -7.47 9.39
N SER A 259 -5.44 -7.28 10.21
CA SER A 259 -6.80 -7.73 9.86
C SER A 259 -7.32 -7.04 8.60
N LEU A 260 -7.11 -5.73 8.48
CA LEU A 260 -7.50 -4.96 7.29
C LEU A 260 -6.72 -5.37 6.05
N THR A 261 -5.42 -5.62 6.19
CA THR A 261 -4.58 -6.12 5.08
C THR A 261 -5.10 -7.47 4.58
N LYS A 262 -5.34 -8.42 5.48
CA LYS A 262 -5.88 -9.73 5.13
C LYS A 262 -7.27 -9.66 4.51
N PHE A 263 -8.14 -8.83 5.06
CA PHE A 263 -9.46 -8.58 4.47
C PHE A 263 -9.36 -8.05 3.04
N ALA A 264 -8.50 -7.06 2.82
CA ALA A 264 -8.32 -6.45 1.50
C ALA A 264 -7.66 -7.41 0.48
N GLU A 265 -6.69 -8.24 0.92
CA GLU A 265 -6.11 -9.31 0.09
C GLU A 265 -7.17 -10.33 -0.34
N ASN A 266 -7.97 -10.82 0.61
CA ASN A 266 -9.06 -11.76 0.33
C ASN A 266 -10.11 -11.17 -0.63
N LEU A 267 -10.45 -9.89 -0.45
CA LEU A 267 -11.38 -9.20 -1.34
C LEU A 267 -10.81 -9.10 -2.77
N ARG A 268 -9.53 -8.75 -2.89
CA ARG A 268 -8.80 -8.69 -4.17
C ARG A 268 -8.83 -10.05 -4.89
N GLU A 269 -8.52 -11.14 -4.19
CA GLU A 269 -8.53 -12.49 -4.79
C GLU A 269 -9.91 -12.89 -5.28
N ARG A 270 -10.96 -12.58 -4.52
CA ARG A 270 -12.35 -12.86 -4.94
C ARG A 270 -12.74 -12.07 -6.19
N LEU A 271 -12.39 -10.78 -6.24
CA LEU A 271 -12.66 -9.92 -7.39
C LEU A 271 -11.79 -10.28 -8.62
N GLY A 272 -10.55 -10.72 -8.40
CA GLY A 272 -9.64 -11.18 -9.45
C GLY A 272 -10.09 -12.49 -10.10
N ARG A 273 -10.53 -13.46 -9.31
CA ARG A 273 -11.05 -14.76 -9.82
C ARG A 273 -12.32 -14.60 -10.67
N SER A 274 -13.14 -13.61 -10.37
CA SER A 274 -14.36 -13.32 -11.15
C SER A 274 -14.07 -12.73 -12.54
N ARG A 275 -12.84 -12.25 -12.80
CA ARG A 275 -12.42 -11.66 -14.09
C ARG A 275 -11.29 -12.43 -14.77
N GLY A 276 -10.97 -13.63 -14.30
CA GLY A 276 -9.91 -14.48 -14.81
C GLY A 276 -10.20 -15.03 -16.20
N GLY A 277 -10.05 -14.19 -17.22
CA GLY A 277 -9.54 -14.64 -18.49
C GLY A 277 -8.06 -14.98 -18.25
N HIS A 278 -7.65 -16.15 -18.64
CA HIS A 278 -6.30 -16.69 -18.61
C HIS A 278 -5.33 -15.62 -19.13
N VAL A 279 -4.57 -14.99 -18.26
CA VAL A 279 -3.42 -14.19 -18.68
C VAL A 279 -2.37 -15.25 -19.01
N VAL A 280 -2.33 -15.66 -20.28
CA VAL A 280 -1.23 -16.45 -20.81
C VAL A 280 0.02 -15.63 -20.54
N THR A 281 0.92 -16.14 -19.70
CA THR A 281 2.20 -15.48 -19.45
C THR A 281 2.96 -15.43 -20.78
N LEU A 282 3.78 -14.40 -20.99
CA LEU A 282 4.61 -14.30 -22.21
C LEU A 282 5.48 -15.54 -22.42
N GLU A 283 5.81 -16.26 -21.35
CA GLU A 283 6.49 -17.57 -21.40
C GLU A 283 5.60 -18.67 -21.96
N GLU A 284 4.33 -18.76 -21.51
CA GLU A 284 3.37 -19.75 -22.04
C GLU A 284 3.02 -19.47 -23.50
N ALA A 285 2.81 -18.19 -23.87
CA ALA A 285 2.58 -17.79 -25.26
C ALA A 285 3.79 -18.08 -26.15
N HIS A 286 4.99 -17.93 -25.62
CA HIS A 286 6.23 -18.25 -26.35
C HIS A 286 6.38 -19.77 -26.50
N GLN A 287 6.05 -20.54 -25.47
CA GLN A 287 6.11 -21.99 -25.49
C GLN A 287 5.05 -22.61 -26.39
N GLU A 288 3.81 -22.08 -26.42
CA GLU A 288 2.78 -22.47 -27.40
C GLU A 288 3.17 -22.11 -28.85
N SER A 289 3.81 -20.96 -29.07
CA SER A 289 4.27 -20.60 -30.41
C SER A 289 5.38 -21.52 -30.93
N PHE A 290 6.29 -21.96 -30.06
CA PHE A 290 7.33 -22.94 -30.43
C PHE A 290 6.74 -24.33 -30.75
N LEU A 291 5.79 -24.79 -29.94
CA LEU A 291 5.11 -26.09 -30.18
C LEU A 291 4.30 -26.09 -31.47
N HIS A 292 3.69 -24.94 -31.82
CA HIS A 292 2.96 -24.80 -33.08
C HIS A 292 3.89 -24.76 -34.28
N ASP A 293 5.07 -24.16 -34.14
CA ASP A 293 6.08 -24.05 -35.20
C ASP A 293 6.79 -25.42 -35.42
N GLU A 294 7.06 -26.20 -34.36
CA GLU A 294 7.59 -27.57 -34.46
C GLU A 294 6.58 -28.53 -35.12
N GLY A 295 5.28 -28.43 -34.75
CA GLY A 295 4.23 -29.22 -35.36
C GLY A 295 4.04 -28.92 -36.86
N ALA A 296 4.13 -27.65 -37.24
CA ALA A 296 4.06 -27.24 -38.64
C ALA A 296 5.30 -27.68 -39.44
N LEU A 297 6.47 -27.74 -38.82
CA LEU A 297 7.70 -28.26 -39.42
C LEU A 297 7.65 -29.79 -39.61
N GLU A 298 7.16 -30.53 -38.65
CA GLU A 298 6.99 -32.00 -38.78
C GLU A 298 5.99 -32.35 -39.87
N GLU A 299 4.87 -31.63 -39.96
CA GLU A 299 3.86 -31.83 -41.01
C GLU A 299 4.39 -31.45 -42.40
N ALA A 300 5.22 -30.40 -42.52
CA ALA A 300 5.90 -30.00 -43.74
C ALA A 300 6.97 -31.02 -44.20
N VAL A 301 7.72 -31.61 -43.27
CA VAL A 301 8.72 -32.65 -43.54
C VAL A 301 8.04 -33.95 -43.99
N ASP A 302 6.92 -34.32 -43.42
CA ASP A 302 6.15 -35.50 -43.81
C ASP A 302 5.47 -35.31 -45.19
N GLN A 303 4.95 -34.12 -45.49
CA GLN A 303 4.41 -33.76 -46.81
C GLN A 303 5.48 -33.64 -47.90
N ALA A 304 6.70 -33.24 -47.53
CA ALA A 304 7.82 -33.16 -48.48
C ALA A 304 8.46 -34.53 -48.81
N GLY A 305 8.05 -35.60 -48.13
CA GLY A 305 8.54 -36.95 -48.38
C GLY A 305 10.05 -37.15 -48.11
N ILE A 306 10.64 -36.28 -47.31
CA ILE A 306 12.06 -36.37 -46.93
C ILE A 306 12.18 -37.35 -45.76
N ARG A 307 12.19 -38.65 -46.08
CA ARG A 307 12.64 -39.68 -45.14
C ARG A 307 14.14 -39.58 -45.00
N GLU A 308 14.60 -39.23 -43.83
CA GLU A 308 16.00 -39.38 -43.46
C GLU A 308 16.38 -40.86 -43.50
N GLU A 309 17.15 -41.28 -44.48
CA GLU A 309 17.72 -42.60 -44.60
C GLU A 309 18.64 -42.86 -43.39
N ARG A 310 18.16 -43.56 -42.37
CA ARG A 310 19.02 -44.03 -41.28
C ARG A 310 20.12 -44.93 -41.85
N ARG A 311 21.34 -44.40 -41.90
CA ARG A 311 22.53 -45.24 -42.12
C ARG A 311 22.60 -46.27 -40.96
N PRO A 312 22.82 -47.55 -41.27
CA PRO A 312 23.10 -48.53 -40.25
C PRO A 312 24.45 -48.26 -39.60
N PRO A 313 24.64 -48.63 -38.31
CA PRO A 313 25.93 -48.45 -37.65
C PRO A 313 26.97 -49.35 -38.31
N ASP A 314 28.10 -48.75 -38.74
CA ASP A 314 29.27 -49.48 -39.20
C ASP A 314 29.87 -50.23 -38.02
N ASP A 315 29.78 -51.57 -38.07
CA ASP A 315 30.58 -52.47 -37.29
C ASP A 315 32.05 -52.36 -37.77
N GLN A 316 32.92 -51.85 -36.88
CA GLN A 316 34.30 -52.35 -36.70
C GLN A 316 34.89 -51.75 -35.41
#